data_d17d566380ebceed8b4a842669d62cc8
#
_entry.id   d17d566380ebceed8b4a842669d62cc8
#
_cell.length_a   1.000
_cell.length_b   1.000
_cell.length_c   1.000
_cell.angle_alpha   90.00
_cell.angle_beta   90.00
_cell.angle_gamma   90.00
#
_symmetry.space_group_name_H-M   'P 1'
#
loop_
_entity.id
_entity.type
_entity.pdbx_description
1 polymer ?
#
loop_
_entity_poly.entity_id
_entity_poly.type
_entity_poly.pdbx_seq_one_letter_code
_entity_poly.pdbx_strand_id
1 'polypeptide(L)'
;MNGTREKIFRILLNKSKDKSKGELLEKILSKIFHFYCLYILGFEFEAKTHVGNNLSIVHGARGSVVNSDTVIGNNCVIRNNTIIGNNGLRGGSPTIGNNVNIGSNTCIIG
;
A
#
# COMPACT_ATOMS: atom_id res chain seq x y z
N MET A 1 3.88 14.33 -0.06
CA MET A 1 2.79 15.17 0.42
C MET A 1 2.26 14.67 1.74
N ASN A 2 2.28 15.51 2.77
CA ASN A 2 1.91 15.12 4.14
C ASN A 2 0.52 15.62 4.53
N GLY A 3 -0.47 15.32 3.69
CA GLY A 3 -1.84 15.70 3.98
C GLY A 3 -2.50 14.83 5.04
N THR A 4 -3.69 15.26 5.48
CA THR A 4 -4.48 14.53 6.47
C THR A 4 -4.78 13.11 6.02
N ARG A 5 -5.11 12.91 4.75
CA ARG A 5 -5.43 11.58 4.21
C ARG A 5 -4.23 10.63 4.29
N GLU A 6 -3.03 11.14 4.02
CA GLU A 6 -1.83 10.33 4.14
C GLU A 6 -1.55 9.96 5.60
N LYS A 7 -1.77 10.90 6.53
CA LYS A 7 -1.62 10.62 7.96
C LYS A 7 -2.58 9.54 8.42
N ILE A 8 -3.83 9.62 8.01
CA ILE A 8 -4.84 8.60 8.33
C ILE A 8 -4.44 7.25 7.73
N PHE A 9 -3.96 7.25 6.49
CA PHE A 9 -3.47 6.04 5.84
C PHE A 9 -2.36 5.38 6.67
N ARG A 10 -1.37 6.14 7.11
CA ARG A 10 -0.27 5.60 7.92
C ARG A 10 -0.71 5.07 9.26
N ILE A 11 -1.59 5.80 9.94
CA ILE A 11 -2.12 5.37 11.23
C ILE A 11 -2.88 4.05 11.09
N LEU A 12 -3.76 3.97 10.11
CA LEU A 12 -4.54 2.75 9.88
C LEU A 12 -3.67 1.58 9.46
N LEU A 13 -2.67 1.84 8.61
CA LEU A 13 -1.74 0.79 8.18
C LEU A 13 -0.98 0.22 9.39
N ASN A 14 -0.42 1.08 10.22
CA ASN A 14 0.34 0.64 11.38
C ASN A 14 -0.55 -0.12 12.38
N LYS A 15 -1.76 0.34 12.62
CA LYS A 15 -2.69 -0.34 13.51
C LYS A 15 -3.14 -1.69 12.96
N SER A 16 -3.38 -1.77 11.66
CA SER A 16 -3.80 -3.03 11.04
C SER A 16 -2.69 -4.08 11.02
N LYS A 17 -1.43 -3.66 11.08
CA LYS A 17 -0.28 -4.56 11.16
C LYS A 17 0.10 -4.94 12.60
N ASP A 18 -0.48 -4.29 13.60
CA ASP A 18 -0.20 -4.57 15.00
C ASP A 18 -0.93 -5.85 15.44
N LYS A 19 -0.18 -6.89 15.69
CA LYS A 19 -0.72 -8.20 16.08
C LYS A 19 -0.87 -8.36 17.58
N SER A 20 -0.45 -7.37 18.38
CA SER A 20 -0.46 -7.45 19.83
C SER A 20 -1.85 -7.46 20.44
N LYS A 21 -2.87 -6.97 19.73
CA LYS A 21 -4.24 -6.81 20.22
C LYS A 21 -5.18 -7.96 19.87
N GLY A 22 -4.64 -9.02 19.28
CA GLY A 22 -5.41 -10.21 18.96
C GLY A 22 -5.87 -10.28 17.51
N GLU A 23 -6.14 -11.49 17.07
CA GLU A 23 -6.44 -11.81 15.68
C GLU A 23 -7.73 -11.16 15.17
N LEU A 24 -8.76 -11.13 16.01
CA LEU A 24 -10.05 -10.58 15.62
C LEU A 24 -9.94 -9.08 15.35
N LEU A 25 -9.27 -8.34 16.25
CA LEU A 25 -9.09 -6.91 16.08
C LEU A 25 -8.20 -6.60 14.86
N GLU A 26 -7.18 -7.41 14.64
CA GLU A 26 -6.34 -7.30 13.45
C GLU A 26 -7.16 -7.42 12.17
N LYS A 27 -8.05 -8.40 12.09
CA LYS A 27 -8.91 -8.58 10.93
C LYS A 27 -9.85 -7.40 10.72
N ILE A 28 -10.44 -6.88 11.78
CA ILE A 28 -11.33 -5.74 11.71
C ILE A 28 -10.59 -4.50 11.20
N LEU A 29 -9.42 -4.23 11.78
CA LEU A 29 -8.61 -3.09 11.38
C LEU A 29 -8.13 -3.20 9.94
N SER A 30 -7.77 -4.40 9.48
CA SER A 30 -7.38 -4.64 8.10
C SER A 30 -8.50 -4.35 7.12
N LYS A 31 -9.73 -4.71 7.48
CA LYS A 31 -10.91 -4.39 6.65
C LYS A 31 -11.20 -2.89 6.63
N ILE A 32 -11.08 -2.22 7.75
CA ILE A 32 -11.25 -0.76 7.84
C ILE A 32 -10.20 -0.07 6.97
N PHE A 33 -8.96 -0.50 7.07
CA PHE A 33 -7.88 0.05 6.26
C PHE A 33 -8.13 -0.14 4.77
N HIS A 34 -8.52 -1.36 4.37
CA HIS A 34 -8.82 -1.66 2.96
C HIS A 34 -9.98 -0.80 2.44
N PHE A 35 -11.04 -0.66 3.24
CA PHE A 35 -12.17 0.19 2.90
C PHE A 35 -11.73 1.65 2.71
N TYR A 36 -10.92 2.16 3.65
CA TYR A 36 -10.42 3.53 3.57
C TYR A 36 -9.62 3.74 2.27
N CYS A 37 -8.69 2.84 1.98
CA CYS A 37 -7.89 2.94 0.77
C CYS A 37 -8.74 2.89 -0.48
N LEU A 38 -9.64 1.92 -0.58
CA LEU A 38 -10.42 1.68 -1.79
C LEU A 38 -11.45 2.76 -2.04
N TYR A 39 -12.21 3.15 -1.01
CA TYR A 39 -13.36 4.05 -1.20
C TYR A 39 -13.07 5.51 -0.89
N ILE A 40 -12.13 5.81 -0.03
CA ILE A 40 -11.79 7.19 0.31
C ILE A 40 -10.65 7.69 -0.56
N LEU A 41 -9.57 6.91 -0.66
CA LEU A 41 -8.40 7.31 -1.44
C LEU A 41 -8.50 6.93 -2.91
N GLY A 42 -9.25 5.89 -3.25
CA GLY A 42 -9.24 5.33 -4.60
C GLY A 42 -7.95 4.57 -4.90
N PHE A 43 -7.38 3.94 -3.89
CA PHE A 43 -6.10 3.23 -3.93
C PHE A 43 -6.32 1.79 -3.48
N GLU A 44 -6.18 0.83 -4.38
CA GLU A 44 -6.33 -0.58 -4.02
C GLU A 44 -5.05 -1.09 -3.36
N PHE A 45 -5.10 -1.21 -2.04
CA PHE A 45 -3.95 -1.58 -1.23
C PHE A 45 -4.43 -2.34 0.01
N GLU A 46 -3.82 -3.48 0.28
CA GLU A 46 -4.20 -4.31 1.43
C GLU A 46 -3.15 -4.26 2.53
N ALA A 47 -3.59 -4.34 3.78
CA ALA A 47 -2.71 -4.27 4.94
C ALA A 47 -1.68 -5.40 5.00
N LYS A 48 -1.98 -6.55 4.41
CA LYS A 48 -1.05 -7.68 4.39
C LYS A 48 0.15 -7.47 3.47
N THR A 49 0.13 -6.44 2.62
CA THR A 49 1.24 -6.12 1.74
C THR A 49 2.50 -5.82 2.55
N HIS A 50 3.61 -6.38 2.13
CA HIS A 50 4.89 -6.17 2.80
C HIS A 50 5.42 -4.79 2.47
N VAL A 51 5.44 -3.90 3.46
CA VAL A 51 5.83 -2.49 3.27
C VAL A 51 6.81 -2.09 4.36
N GLY A 52 7.92 -1.49 3.97
CA GLY A 52 8.85 -0.91 4.90
C GLY A 52 8.34 0.39 5.52
N ASN A 53 9.25 1.14 6.14
CA ASN A 53 8.91 2.39 6.82
C ASN A 53 8.77 3.55 5.83
N ASN A 54 7.95 4.52 6.21
CA ASN A 54 7.84 5.82 5.50
C ASN A 54 7.37 5.71 4.05
N LEU A 55 6.39 4.87 3.78
CA LEU A 55 5.73 4.89 2.47
C LEU A 55 4.95 6.19 2.33
N SER A 56 5.23 6.94 1.28
CA SER A 56 4.49 8.16 0.93
C SER A 56 3.57 7.89 -0.25
N ILE A 57 2.34 8.38 -0.12
CA ILE A 57 1.35 8.28 -1.20
C ILE A 57 0.99 9.69 -1.66
N VAL A 58 1.48 10.07 -2.82
CA VAL A 58 1.23 11.40 -3.39
C VAL A 58 -0.16 11.40 -4.01
N HIS A 59 -0.94 12.44 -3.74
CA HIS A 59 -2.36 12.53 -4.13
C HIS A 59 -3.19 11.32 -3.64
N GLY A 60 -2.78 10.75 -2.48
CA GLY A 60 -3.42 9.56 -1.95
C GLY A 60 -3.24 8.33 -2.82
N ALA A 61 -2.29 8.35 -3.75
CA ALA A 61 -2.07 7.30 -4.75
C ALA A 61 -3.35 6.96 -5.53
N ARG A 62 -4.20 7.95 -5.77
CA ARG A 62 -5.51 7.76 -6.41
C ARG A 62 -5.39 7.00 -7.75
N GLY A 63 -6.23 6.01 -7.92
CA GLY A 63 -6.25 5.20 -9.13
C GLY A 63 -5.16 4.14 -9.18
N SER A 64 -4.34 4.04 -8.13
CA SER A 64 -3.27 3.04 -8.08
C SER A 64 -3.77 1.70 -7.57
N VAL A 65 -3.12 0.65 -8.02
CA VAL A 65 -3.39 -0.73 -7.59
C VAL A 65 -2.07 -1.38 -7.23
N VAL A 66 -1.99 -1.97 -6.04
CA VAL A 66 -0.81 -2.71 -5.60
C VAL A 66 -1.22 -4.14 -5.27
N ASN A 67 -0.63 -5.10 -5.97
CA ASN A 67 -0.84 -6.51 -5.69
C ASN A 67 -0.32 -6.82 -4.27
N SER A 68 -1.09 -7.54 -3.48
CA SER A 68 -0.77 -7.76 -2.06
C SER A 68 0.45 -8.63 -1.80
N ASP A 69 0.95 -9.33 -2.82
CA ASP A 69 2.18 -10.12 -2.70
C ASP A 69 3.44 -9.30 -3.07
N THR A 70 3.26 -8.03 -3.41
CA THR A 70 4.37 -7.12 -3.66
C THR A 70 5.13 -6.86 -2.36
N VAL A 71 6.45 -6.73 -2.48
CA VAL A 71 7.31 -6.29 -1.36
C VAL A 71 7.79 -4.88 -1.68
N ILE A 72 7.55 -3.97 -0.74
CA ILE A 72 7.97 -2.56 -0.89
C ILE A 72 8.96 -2.23 0.22
N GLY A 73 10.11 -1.70 -0.15
CA GLY A 73 11.14 -1.32 0.81
C GLY A 73 10.83 -0.04 1.56
N ASN A 74 11.85 0.53 2.19
CA ASN A 74 11.71 1.74 3.01
C ASN A 74 11.76 3.01 2.16
N ASN A 75 11.08 4.05 2.61
CA ASN A 75 11.16 5.40 2.04
C ASN A 75 10.74 5.44 0.57
N CYS A 76 9.77 4.64 0.20
CA CYS A 76 9.26 4.64 -1.17
C CYS A 76 8.14 5.65 -1.34
N VAL A 77 7.93 6.08 -2.57
CA VAL A 77 6.87 7.01 -2.95
C VAL A 77 6.04 6.37 -4.06
N ILE A 78 4.73 6.33 -3.86
CA ILE A 78 3.79 5.89 -4.89
C ILE A 78 2.91 7.08 -5.27
N ARG A 79 2.84 7.36 -6.57
CA ARG A 79 2.01 8.42 -7.11
C ARG A 79 0.73 7.84 -7.71
N ASN A 80 -0.15 8.72 -8.17
CA ASN A 80 -1.44 8.32 -8.72
C ASN A 80 -1.30 7.48 -10.00
N ASN A 81 -2.31 6.64 -10.25
CA ASN A 81 -2.41 5.80 -11.45
C ASN A 81 -1.20 4.86 -11.64
N THR A 82 -0.64 4.36 -10.56
CA THR A 82 0.45 3.39 -10.59
C THR A 82 -0.13 2.00 -10.45
N ILE A 83 0.27 1.08 -11.32
CA ILE A 83 -0.15 -0.31 -11.26
C ILE A 83 1.07 -1.16 -10.92
N ILE A 84 1.00 -1.86 -9.79
CA ILE A 84 2.03 -2.82 -9.40
C ILE A 84 1.34 -4.18 -9.33
N GLY A 85 1.62 -5.02 -10.30
CA GLY A 85 0.85 -6.22 -10.52
C GLY A 85 1.68 -7.49 -10.61
N ASN A 86 0.99 -8.61 -10.42
CA ASN A 86 1.54 -9.94 -10.59
C ASN A 86 1.61 -10.25 -12.10
N ASN A 87 2.64 -11.00 -12.52
CA ASN A 87 2.79 -11.37 -13.92
C ASN A 87 1.92 -12.57 -14.34
N GLY A 88 1.08 -13.07 -13.45
CA GLY A 88 0.23 -14.22 -13.73
C GLY A 88 0.92 -15.57 -13.54
N LEU A 89 2.18 -15.58 -13.13
CA LEU A 89 2.95 -16.79 -12.89
C LEU A 89 3.24 -16.96 -11.41
N ARG A 90 3.61 -18.16 -11.01
CA ARG A 90 3.94 -18.45 -9.61
C ARG A 90 5.11 -17.57 -9.15
N GLY A 91 4.92 -16.85 -8.04
CA GLY A 91 5.93 -15.98 -7.49
C GLY A 91 6.18 -14.71 -8.27
N GLY A 92 5.28 -14.35 -9.17
CA GLY A 92 5.45 -13.25 -10.10
C GLY A 92 5.02 -11.88 -9.62
N SER A 93 5.18 -11.56 -8.34
CA SER A 93 4.93 -10.20 -7.82
C SER A 93 6.23 -9.43 -7.64
N PRO A 94 6.22 -8.11 -7.88
CA PRO A 94 7.44 -7.32 -7.82
C PRO A 94 8.01 -7.16 -6.42
N THR A 95 9.33 -6.98 -6.35
CA THR A 95 10.02 -6.51 -5.15
C THR A 95 10.57 -5.12 -5.46
N ILE A 96 10.10 -4.13 -4.71
CA ILE A 96 10.52 -2.74 -4.84
C ILE A 96 11.55 -2.47 -3.74
N GLY A 97 12.71 -1.97 -4.13
CA GLY A 97 13.79 -1.68 -3.17
C GLY A 97 13.50 -0.45 -2.30
N ASN A 98 14.53 -0.01 -1.59
CA ASN A 98 14.43 1.18 -0.75
C ASN A 98 14.58 2.46 -1.57
N ASN A 99 13.97 3.54 -1.11
CA ASN A 99 14.12 4.87 -1.68
C ASN A 99 13.66 4.97 -3.14
N VAL A 100 12.72 4.14 -3.54
CA VAL A 100 12.19 4.16 -4.91
C VAL A 100 11.05 5.18 -5.01
N ASN A 101 11.17 6.04 -5.99
CA ASN A 101 10.16 7.06 -6.30
C ASN A 101 9.45 6.64 -7.58
N ILE A 102 8.21 6.21 -7.45
CA ILE A 102 7.43 5.72 -8.59
C ILE A 102 6.59 6.85 -9.15
N GLY A 103 6.86 7.22 -10.40
CA GLY A 103 6.14 8.28 -11.08
C GLY A 103 4.69 7.91 -11.39
N SER A 104 3.88 8.92 -11.68
CA SER A 104 2.49 8.71 -12.07
C SER A 104 2.40 7.92 -13.37
N ASN A 105 1.32 7.13 -13.49
CA ASN A 105 1.05 6.32 -14.69
C ASN A 105 2.11 5.26 -14.97
N THR A 106 2.78 4.77 -13.91
CA THR A 106 3.78 3.72 -14.03
C THR A 106 3.11 2.35 -13.90
N CYS A 107 3.59 1.39 -14.68
CA CYS A 107 3.13 0.00 -14.59
C CYS A 107 4.35 -0.88 -14.30
N ILE A 108 4.30 -1.61 -13.20
CA ILE A 108 5.37 -2.53 -12.79
C ILE A 108 4.75 -3.92 -12.66
N ILE A 109 5.19 -4.83 -13.50
CA ILE A 109 4.67 -6.20 -13.51
C ILE A 109 5.83 -7.16 -13.26
N GLY A 110 5.66 -8.00 -12.34
CA GLY A 110 6.72 -8.88 -12.15
C GLY A 110 6.93 -9.71 -11.08
#